data_4706ade38fb927733f705bf6eab82afb
#
_entry.id   4706ade38fb927733f705bf6eab82afb
#
_cell.length_a   1.000
_cell.length_b   1.000
_cell.length_c   1.000
_cell.angle_alpha   90.00
_cell.angle_beta   90.00
_cell.angle_gamma   90.00
#
_symmetry.space_group_name_H-M   'P 1'
#
loop_
_entity.id
_entity.type
_entity.pdbx_description
1 polymer ?
#
loop_
_entity_poly.entity_id
_entity_poly.type
_entity_poly.pdbx_seq_one_letter_code
_entity_poly.pdbx_strand_id
1 'polypeptide(L)'
;MKKIVCEMCGGTDIIKQDGLFVCQSCGLKYTLEEAKKMMVEGVVEVQGTVTIDHSSELKNLYLAARNARETSDDDSAIRHYENISAKDPNSWESLFYLVVLKTNSIKNSEITSAAVSVSSCLPKVFELINTTIDSEEEKKKAVKEVIEQCFVTATWLTSASHNFYK
;
A
#
# COMPACT_ATOMS: atom_id res chain seq x y z
N MET A 1 11.62 -23.29 4.00
CA MET A 1 12.20 -24.32 3.09
C MET A 1 11.16 -25.40 2.87
N LYS A 2 10.78 -25.68 1.62
CA LYS A 2 9.86 -26.78 1.30
C LYS A 2 10.60 -28.10 1.57
N LYS A 3 10.05 -28.94 2.44
CA LYS A 3 10.61 -30.27 2.70
C LYS A 3 10.02 -31.28 1.73
N ILE A 4 10.88 -32.12 1.15
CA ILE A 4 10.47 -33.28 0.33
C ILE A 4 10.36 -34.45 1.28
N VAL A 5 9.26 -35.19 1.21
CA VAL A 5 9.04 -36.41 2.02
C VAL A 5 9.07 -37.63 1.09
N CYS A 6 9.88 -38.63 1.44
CA CYS A 6 9.99 -39.85 0.67
C CYS A 6 8.69 -40.68 0.77
N GLU A 7 8.06 -40.98 -0.37
CA GLU A 7 6.80 -41.72 -0.42
C GLU A 7 6.92 -43.16 0.10
N MET A 8 8.12 -43.73 0.06
CA MET A 8 8.34 -45.13 0.48
C MET A 8 8.58 -45.28 1.98
N CYS A 9 9.35 -44.36 2.60
CA CYS A 9 9.74 -44.54 4.01
C CYS A 9 9.34 -43.34 4.92
N GLY A 10 8.73 -42.29 4.36
CA GLY A 10 8.38 -41.11 5.11
C GLY A 10 9.57 -40.23 5.55
N GLY A 11 10.79 -40.61 5.18
CA GLY A 11 12.00 -39.88 5.53
C GLY A 11 12.07 -38.52 4.83
N THR A 12 12.58 -37.52 5.53
CA THR A 12 12.73 -36.15 5.02
C THR A 12 14.16 -35.79 4.63
N ASP A 13 15.09 -36.73 4.83
CA ASP A 13 16.50 -36.53 4.50
C ASP A 13 16.77 -36.95 3.05
N ILE A 14 16.50 -36.03 2.13
CA ILE A 14 16.65 -36.22 0.69
C ILE A 14 17.70 -35.24 0.19
N ILE A 15 18.79 -35.76 -0.39
CA ILE A 15 19.89 -34.97 -0.94
C ILE A 15 19.91 -35.06 -2.47
N LYS A 16 20.43 -34.02 -3.12
CA LYS A 16 20.65 -34.03 -4.58
C LYS A 16 22.04 -34.58 -4.88
N GLN A 17 22.09 -35.69 -5.62
CA GLN A 17 23.33 -36.33 -6.05
C GLN A 17 23.22 -36.70 -7.54
N ASP A 18 24.21 -36.33 -8.34
CA ASP A 18 24.28 -36.62 -9.77
C ASP A 18 23.00 -36.26 -10.59
N GLY A 19 22.34 -35.17 -10.20
CA GLY A 19 21.08 -34.72 -10.87
C GLY A 19 19.81 -35.43 -10.41
N LEU A 20 19.91 -36.42 -9.52
CA LEU A 20 18.79 -37.10 -8.88
C LEU A 20 18.66 -36.71 -7.40
N PHE A 21 17.47 -36.91 -6.85
CA PHE A 21 17.18 -36.73 -5.43
C PHE A 21 17.17 -38.12 -4.77
N VAL A 22 18.08 -38.34 -3.82
CA VAL A 22 18.29 -39.64 -3.15
C VAL A 22 17.85 -39.54 -1.70
N CYS A 23 16.93 -40.42 -1.31
CA CYS A 23 16.54 -40.57 0.10
C CYS A 23 17.66 -41.26 0.89
N GLN A 24 18.21 -40.61 1.88
CA GLN A 24 19.29 -41.18 2.71
C GLN A 24 18.82 -42.30 3.63
N SER A 25 17.51 -42.38 3.91
CA SER A 25 16.95 -43.38 4.80
C SER A 25 16.71 -44.72 4.09
N CYS A 26 16.27 -44.75 2.81
CA CYS A 26 15.93 -45.98 2.08
C CYS A 26 16.67 -46.13 0.75
N GLY A 27 17.47 -45.14 0.33
CA GLY A 27 18.27 -45.19 -0.89
C GLY A 27 17.47 -44.99 -2.21
N LEU A 28 16.16 -44.73 -2.14
CA LEU A 28 15.35 -44.52 -3.32
C LEU A 28 15.74 -43.24 -4.04
N LYS A 29 15.78 -43.30 -5.36
CA LYS A 29 16.18 -42.16 -6.23
C LYS A 29 14.98 -41.62 -6.96
N TYR A 30 14.86 -40.31 -7.04
CA TYR A 30 13.79 -39.60 -7.69
C TYR A 30 14.36 -38.60 -8.72
N THR A 31 13.66 -38.47 -9.82
CA THR A 31 13.93 -37.42 -10.80
C THR A 31 13.49 -36.03 -10.25
N LEU A 32 13.94 -34.94 -10.90
CA LEU A 32 13.50 -33.61 -10.56
C LEU A 32 11.97 -33.42 -10.63
N GLU A 33 11.33 -34.08 -11.57
CA GLU A 33 9.87 -33.97 -11.74
C GLU A 33 9.11 -34.74 -10.65
N GLU A 34 9.58 -35.91 -10.27
CA GLU A 34 9.02 -36.70 -9.16
C GLU A 34 9.24 -35.98 -7.82
N ALA A 35 10.44 -35.46 -7.59
CA ALA A 35 10.73 -34.68 -6.38
C ALA A 35 9.85 -33.41 -6.27
N LYS A 36 9.51 -32.76 -7.38
CA LYS A 36 8.55 -31.65 -7.39
C LYS A 36 7.13 -32.07 -7.05
N LYS A 37 6.68 -33.25 -7.48
CA LYS A 37 5.35 -33.80 -7.13
C LYS A 37 5.26 -34.21 -5.67
N MET A 38 6.37 -34.63 -5.06
CA MET A 38 6.46 -34.98 -3.64
C MET A 38 6.62 -33.80 -2.70
N MET A 39 6.74 -32.59 -3.24
CA MET A 39 6.59 -31.39 -2.44
C MET A 39 5.14 -31.28 -2.00
N VAL A 40 4.81 -31.96 -0.91
CA VAL A 40 3.50 -31.86 -0.27
C VAL A 40 3.28 -30.39 0.03
N GLU A 41 2.17 -29.85 -0.46
CA GLU A 41 1.58 -28.63 0.06
C GLU A 41 1.09 -28.93 1.49
N GLY A 42 2.04 -29.14 2.39
CA GLY A 42 1.75 -29.16 3.80
C GLY A 42 1.32 -27.74 4.18
N VAL A 43 0.18 -27.63 4.81
CA VAL A 43 -0.16 -26.46 5.61
C VAL A 43 1.03 -26.27 6.57
N VAL A 44 1.93 -25.37 6.23
CA VAL A 44 2.94 -24.90 7.15
C VAL A 44 2.16 -24.02 8.13
N GLU A 45 1.87 -24.55 9.32
CA GLU A 45 1.61 -23.67 10.46
C GLU A 45 2.86 -22.83 10.63
N VAL A 46 2.87 -21.68 9.97
CA VAL A 46 3.86 -20.63 10.19
C VAL A 46 3.49 -20.03 11.55
N GLN A 47 4.07 -20.58 12.63
CA GLN A 47 4.20 -19.85 13.88
C GLN A 47 5.21 -18.72 13.65
N GLY A 48 4.74 -17.69 13.01
CA GLY A 48 5.44 -16.46 12.71
C GLY A 48 4.53 -15.62 11.86
N THR A 49 4.35 -14.39 12.25
CA THR A 49 3.66 -13.38 11.45
C THR A 49 4.39 -13.29 10.11
N VAL A 50 3.78 -13.78 9.02
CA VAL A 50 4.28 -13.50 7.67
C VAL A 50 4.01 -12.02 7.45
N THR A 51 4.99 -11.19 7.77
CA THR A 51 5.00 -9.82 7.30
C THR A 51 5.26 -9.89 5.80
N ILE A 52 4.17 -9.82 5.03
CA ILE A 52 4.30 -9.57 3.59
C ILE A 52 4.92 -8.19 3.49
N ASP A 53 6.13 -8.11 2.97
CA ASP A 53 6.78 -6.82 2.72
C ASP A 53 6.06 -6.12 1.56
N HIS A 54 5.10 -5.28 1.90
CA HIS A 54 4.37 -4.44 0.95
C HIS A 54 5.13 -3.16 0.57
N SER A 55 6.37 -3.00 1.01
CA SER A 55 7.11 -1.74 0.84
C SER A 55 7.32 -1.35 -0.62
N SER A 56 7.59 -2.31 -1.49
CA SER A 56 7.74 -2.08 -2.94
C SER A 56 6.40 -1.78 -3.61
N GLU A 57 5.35 -2.47 -3.21
CA GLU A 57 3.99 -2.26 -3.71
C GLU A 57 3.44 -0.89 -3.28
N LEU A 58 3.62 -0.51 -2.00
CA LEU A 58 3.25 0.81 -1.50
C LEU A 58 3.99 1.94 -2.23
N LYS A 59 5.29 1.80 -2.47
CA LYS A 59 6.05 2.79 -3.25
C LYS A 59 5.47 2.99 -4.65
N ASN A 60 5.10 1.91 -5.32
CA ASN A 60 4.48 1.98 -6.64
C ASN A 60 3.10 2.64 -6.60
N LEU A 61 2.30 2.35 -5.57
CA LEU A 61 0.99 2.99 -5.37
C LEU A 61 1.12 4.50 -5.12
N TYR A 62 2.08 4.93 -4.29
CA TYR A 62 2.36 6.35 -4.08
C TYR A 62 2.79 7.06 -5.36
N LEU A 63 3.67 6.43 -6.15
CA LEU A 63 4.08 6.98 -7.43
C LEU A 63 2.90 7.11 -8.40
N ALA A 64 2.06 6.09 -8.52
CA ALA A 64 0.88 6.10 -9.37
C ALA A 64 -0.14 7.16 -8.90
N ALA A 65 -0.38 7.30 -7.59
CA ALA A 65 -1.27 8.30 -7.03
C ALA A 65 -0.80 9.73 -7.33
N ARG A 66 0.50 10.00 -7.15
CA ARG A 66 1.10 11.31 -7.43
C ARG A 66 1.06 11.65 -8.92
N ASN A 67 1.39 10.71 -9.80
CA ASN A 67 1.30 10.88 -11.24
C ASN A 67 -0.14 11.18 -11.69
N ALA A 68 -1.14 10.47 -11.15
CA ALA A 68 -2.55 10.71 -11.44
C ALA A 68 -2.98 12.12 -11.01
N ARG A 69 -2.53 12.61 -9.84
CA ARG A 69 -2.77 14.00 -9.40
C ARG A 69 -2.14 15.02 -10.35
N GLU A 70 -0.89 14.81 -10.75
CA GLU A 70 -0.18 15.72 -11.66
C GLU A 70 -0.86 15.81 -13.03
N THR A 71 -1.52 14.75 -13.48
CA THR A 71 -2.27 14.70 -14.74
C THR A 71 -3.75 15.09 -14.57
N SER A 72 -4.17 15.49 -13.37
CA SER A 72 -5.58 15.84 -13.04
C SER A 72 -6.56 14.69 -13.29
N ASP A 73 -6.10 13.43 -13.15
CA ASP A 73 -6.93 12.24 -13.15
C ASP A 73 -7.35 11.92 -11.70
N ASP A 74 -8.30 12.70 -11.19
CA ASP A 74 -8.76 12.61 -9.81
C ASP A 74 -9.33 11.22 -9.47
N ASP A 75 -10.04 10.58 -10.39
CA ASP A 75 -10.63 9.26 -10.18
C ASP A 75 -9.57 8.17 -9.99
N SER A 76 -8.51 8.20 -10.79
CA SER A 76 -7.38 7.28 -10.64
C SER A 76 -6.58 7.57 -9.37
N ALA A 77 -6.35 8.85 -9.05
CA ALA A 77 -5.68 9.26 -7.83
C ALA A 77 -6.44 8.79 -6.57
N ILE A 78 -7.75 8.96 -6.53
CA ILE A 78 -8.61 8.49 -5.42
C ILE A 78 -8.47 6.97 -5.26
N ARG A 79 -8.59 6.19 -6.34
CA ARG A 79 -8.45 4.72 -6.27
C ARG A 79 -7.07 4.29 -5.71
N HIS A 80 -6.00 4.96 -6.13
CA HIS A 80 -4.67 4.66 -5.61
C HIS A 80 -4.53 5.03 -4.13
N TYR A 81 -5.04 6.19 -3.70
CA TYR A 81 -5.01 6.57 -2.29
C TYR A 81 -5.90 5.69 -1.40
N GLU A 82 -7.04 5.21 -1.89
CA GLU A 82 -7.86 4.23 -1.17
C GLU A 82 -7.10 2.91 -0.97
N ASN A 83 -6.37 2.43 -1.98
CA ASN A 83 -5.51 1.25 -1.86
C ASN A 83 -4.35 1.48 -0.87
N ILE A 84 -3.73 2.67 -0.87
CA ILE A 84 -2.70 3.03 0.10
C ILE A 84 -3.29 3.03 1.50
N SER A 85 -4.43 3.69 1.72
CA SER A 85 -5.09 3.77 3.03
C SER A 85 -5.47 2.38 3.58
N ALA A 86 -5.84 1.44 2.71
CA ALA A 86 -6.14 0.06 3.12
C ALA A 86 -4.89 -0.72 3.57
N LYS A 87 -3.71 -0.40 3.03
CA LYS A 87 -2.43 -1.06 3.33
C LYS A 87 -1.64 -0.32 4.42
N ASP A 88 -1.73 0.99 4.44
CA ASP A 88 -1.10 1.89 5.41
C ASP A 88 -2.13 2.91 5.95
N PRO A 89 -2.85 2.54 7.00
CA PRO A 89 -3.85 3.42 7.63
C PRO A 89 -3.25 4.69 8.25
N ASN A 90 -1.93 4.71 8.47
CA ASN A 90 -1.21 5.85 9.03
C ASN A 90 -0.60 6.77 7.97
N SER A 91 -0.92 6.57 6.71
CA SER A 91 -0.48 7.44 5.63
C SER A 91 -1.16 8.81 5.71
N TRP A 92 -0.40 9.83 6.09
CA TRP A 92 -0.89 11.22 6.09
C TRP A 92 -1.29 11.68 4.68
N GLU A 93 -0.54 11.23 3.67
CA GLU A 93 -0.76 11.62 2.28
C GLU A 93 -2.09 11.07 1.75
N SER A 94 -2.38 9.78 2.01
CA SER A 94 -3.66 9.20 1.59
C SER A 94 -4.85 9.83 2.32
N LEU A 95 -4.74 10.04 3.64
CA LEU A 95 -5.78 10.71 4.41
C LEU A 95 -6.09 12.10 3.87
N PHE A 96 -5.07 12.90 3.62
CA PHE A 96 -5.23 14.27 3.14
C PHE A 96 -5.80 14.34 1.73
N TYR A 97 -5.18 13.61 0.79
CA TYR A 97 -5.59 13.72 -0.62
C TYR A 97 -6.93 13.04 -0.92
N LEU A 98 -7.35 12.02 -0.18
CA LEU A 98 -8.71 11.50 -0.30
C LEU A 98 -9.77 12.55 0.03
N VAL A 99 -9.51 13.39 1.02
CA VAL A 99 -10.43 14.48 1.37
C VAL A 99 -10.39 15.58 0.30
N VAL A 100 -9.19 16.02 -0.09
CA VAL A 100 -9.00 17.11 -1.06
C VAL A 100 -9.58 16.75 -2.43
N LEU A 101 -9.22 15.58 -2.98
CA LEU A 101 -9.67 15.16 -4.32
C LEU A 101 -11.20 14.99 -4.40
N LYS A 102 -11.82 14.49 -3.33
CA LYS A 102 -13.29 14.40 -3.25
C LYS A 102 -13.97 15.78 -3.27
N THR A 103 -13.26 16.85 -2.89
CA THR A 103 -13.82 18.22 -3.00
C THR A 103 -13.85 18.73 -4.43
N ASN A 104 -13.04 18.20 -5.35
CA ASN A 104 -13.01 18.66 -6.75
C ASN A 104 -14.28 18.31 -7.55
N SER A 105 -15.02 17.29 -7.11
CA SER A 105 -16.23 16.79 -7.78
C SER A 105 -17.56 17.18 -7.09
N ILE A 106 -17.52 18.08 -6.08
CA ILE A 106 -18.70 18.46 -5.30
C ILE A 106 -19.61 19.44 -6.06
N LYS A 107 -20.90 19.42 -5.68
CA LYS A 107 -21.88 20.42 -6.13
C LYS A 107 -21.72 21.72 -5.36
N ASN A 108 -22.13 22.83 -5.97
CA ASN A 108 -22.05 24.16 -5.33
C ASN A 108 -22.74 24.22 -3.95
N SER A 109 -23.82 23.46 -3.73
CA SER A 109 -24.49 23.36 -2.43
C SER A 109 -23.65 22.70 -1.32
N GLU A 110 -22.54 22.05 -1.67
CA GLU A 110 -21.69 21.29 -0.76
C GLU A 110 -20.36 21.98 -0.44
N ILE A 111 -20.14 23.21 -0.97
CA ILE A 111 -18.88 23.95 -0.79
C ILE A 111 -18.54 24.14 0.68
N THR A 112 -19.51 24.51 1.52
CA THR A 112 -19.28 24.69 2.95
C THR A 112 -18.90 23.38 3.65
N SER A 113 -19.58 22.28 3.33
CA SER A 113 -19.27 20.97 3.91
C SER A 113 -17.89 20.44 3.46
N ALA A 114 -17.50 20.74 2.23
CA ALA A 114 -16.17 20.42 1.73
C ALA A 114 -15.07 21.18 2.48
N ALA A 115 -15.25 22.50 2.66
CA ALA A 115 -14.31 23.31 3.44
C ALA A 115 -14.18 22.79 4.88
N VAL A 116 -15.28 22.41 5.53
CA VAL A 116 -15.28 21.80 6.85
C VAL A 116 -14.56 20.45 6.84
N SER A 117 -14.77 19.61 5.83
CA SER A 117 -14.10 18.30 5.72
C SER A 117 -12.59 18.45 5.62
N VAL A 118 -12.11 19.36 4.75
CA VAL A 118 -10.67 19.64 4.62
C VAL A 118 -10.11 20.17 5.93
N SER A 119 -10.74 21.17 6.56
CA SER A 119 -10.24 21.72 7.83
C SER A 119 -10.23 20.68 8.97
N SER A 120 -11.22 19.81 9.01
CA SER A 120 -11.36 18.80 10.07
C SER A 120 -10.32 17.66 9.97
N CYS A 121 -9.79 17.37 8.79
CA CYS A 121 -8.76 16.32 8.63
C CYS A 121 -7.35 16.82 9.03
N LEU A 122 -7.09 18.13 8.99
CA LEU A 122 -5.75 18.70 9.19
C LEU A 122 -5.09 18.33 10.53
N PRO A 123 -5.78 18.36 11.69
CA PRO A 123 -5.13 17.99 12.95
C PRO A 123 -4.56 16.57 12.91
N LYS A 124 -5.30 15.62 12.33
CA LYS A 124 -4.85 14.24 12.18
C LYS A 124 -3.73 14.09 11.15
N VAL A 125 -3.80 14.83 10.06
CA VAL A 125 -2.73 14.87 9.03
C VAL A 125 -1.42 15.34 9.65
N PHE A 126 -1.42 16.44 10.42
CA PHE A 126 -0.21 16.93 11.06
C PHE A 126 0.30 16.02 12.18
N GLU A 127 -0.59 15.38 12.93
CA GLU A 127 -0.22 14.32 13.88
C GLU A 127 0.52 13.18 13.18
N LEU A 128 -0.02 12.67 12.06
CA LEU A 128 0.59 11.60 11.28
C LEU A 128 1.94 12.02 10.70
N ILE A 129 2.06 13.20 10.10
CA ILE A 129 3.34 13.73 9.61
C ILE A 129 4.38 13.73 10.74
N ASN A 130 4.00 14.19 11.94
CA ASN A 130 4.92 14.28 13.06
C ASN A 130 5.34 12.89 13.60
N THR A 131 4.45 11.92 13.57
CA THR A 131 4.66 10.59 14.16
C THR A 131 5.24 9.56 13.20
N THR A 132 4.98 9.69 11.88
CA THR A 132 5.40 8.69 10.88
C THR A 132 6.65 9.07 10.10
N ILE A 133 7.03 10.34 10.11
CA ILE A 133 8.23 10.81 9.41
C ILE A 133 9.32 11.10 10.46
N ASP A 134 10.48 10.48 10.30
CA ASP A 134 11.61 10.69 11.23
C ASP A 134 12.42 11.95 10.88
N SER A 135 12.59 12.24 9.60
CA SER A 135 13.42 13.36 9.12
C SER A 135 12.71 14.70 9.26
N GLU A 136 13.31 15.65 9.96
CA GLU A 136 12.80 17.02 10.10
C GLU A 136 12.67 17.75 8.75
N GLU A 137 13.56 17.48 7.80
CA GLU A 137 13.48 18.06 6.46
C GLU A 137 12.29 17.49 5.66
N GLU A 138 12.02 16.19 5.79
CA GLU A 138 10.86 15.58 5.16
C GLU A 138 9.56 16.03 5.82
N LYS A 139 9.52 16.20 7.14
CA LYS A 139 8.37 16.81 7.84
C LYS A 139 8.06 18.20 7.32
N LYS A 140 9.06 19.06 7.22
CA LYS A 140 8.89 20.42 6.68
C LYS A 140 8.36 20.40 5.24
N LYS A 141 8.86 19.49 4.42
CA LYS A 141 8.39 19.31 3.04
C LYS A 141 6.93 18.88 2.99
N ALA A 142 6.54 17.89 3.79
CA ALA A 142 5.17 17.41 3.88
C ALA A 142 4.20 18.49 4.38
N VAL A 143 4.59 19.22 5.43
CA VAL A 143 3.78 20.35 5.96
C VAL A 143 3.63 21.46 4.91
N LYS A 144 4.70 21.79 4.19
CA LYS A 144 4.65 22.78 3.11
C LYS A 144 3.68 22.34 2.01
N GLU A 145 3.76 21.07 1.58
CA GLU A 145 2.85 20.50 0.58
C GLU A 145 1.38 20.60 1.01
N VAL A 146 1.08 20.25 2.26
CA VAL A 146 -0.29 20.36 2.81
C VAL A 146 -0.77 21.80 2.80
N ILE A 147 0.06 22.78 3.22
CA ILE A 147 -0.30 24.19 3.25
C ILE A 147 -0.54 24.73 1.84
N GLU A 148 0.33 24.43 0.89
CA GLU A 148 0.19 24.85 -0.51
C GLU A 148 -1.09 24.29 -1.12
N GLN A 149 -1.39 23.02 -0.88
CA GLN A 149 -2.61 22.39 -1.39
C GLN A 149 -3.87 22.96 -0.73
N CYS A 150 -3.83 23.26 0.57
CA CYS A 150 -4.94 23.93 1.26
C CYS A 150 -5.21 25.31 0.65
N PHE A 151 -4.18 26.07 0.29
CA PHE A 151 -4.32 27.36 -0.36
C PHE A 151 -4.99 27.23 -1.74
N VAL A 152 -4.55 26.28 -2.55
CA VAL A 152 -5.15 25.98 -3.85
C VAL A 152 -6.63 25.61 -3.71
N THR A 153 -6.92 24.69 -2.79
CA THR A 153 -8.30 24.22 -2.54
C THR A 153 -9.20 25.36 -2.04
N ALA A 154 -8.72 26.19 -1.11
CA ALA A 154 -9.47 27.34 -0.60
C ALA A 154 -9.78 28.37 -1.71
N THR A 155 -8.80 28.64 -2.57
CA THR A 155 -8.95 29.55 -3.72
C THR A 155 -10.01 29.02 -4.69
N TRP A 156 -9.96 27.72 -4.99
CA TRP A 156 -10.94 27.06 -5.85
C TRP A 156 -12.36 27.12 -5.25
N LEU A 157 -12.53 26.76 -3.96
CA LEU A 157 -13.82 26.80 -3.26
C LEU A 157 -14.40 28.21 -3.22
N THR A 158 -13.57 29.24 -2.99
CA THR A 158 -13.97 30.65 -2.97
C THR A 158 -14.45 31.08 -4.36
N SER A 159 -13.73 30.73 -5.42
CA SER A 159 -14.10 31.03 -6.81
C SER A 159 -15.39 30.35 -7.21
N ALA A 160 -15.57 29.08 -6.84
CA ALA A 160 -16.80 28.34 -7.10
C ALA A 160 -18.00 28.95 -6.39
N SER A 161 -17.84 29.38 -5.12
CA SER A 161 -18.87 30.10 -4.35
C SER A 161 -19.27 31.43 -5.03
N HIS A 162 -18.26 32.22 -5.41
CA HIS A 162 -18.52 33.52 -6.06
C HIS A 162 -19.32 33.39 -7.38
N ASN A 163 -19.03 32.38 -8.18
CA ASN A 163 -19.73 32.12 -9.44
C ASN A 163 -21.16 31.62 -9.24
N PHE A 164 -21.49 31.07 -8.09
CA PHE A 164 -22.84 30.62 -7.76
C PHE A 164 -23.79 31.76 -7.38
N TYR A 165 -23.29 32.83 -6.79
CA TYR A 165 -24.10 33.98 -6.33
C TYR A 165 -24.21 35.14 -7.35
N LYS A 166 -23.70 34.94 -8.56
CA LYS A 166 -23.94 35.83 -9.70
C LYS A 166 -25.11 35.35 -10.58
#